data_668ed77fcfbaf13e277e0f62f24804e9
#
_entry.id   668ed77fcfbaf13e277e0f62f24804e9
#
_cell.length_a   1.000
_cell.length_b   1.000
_cell.length_c   1.000
_cell.angle_alpha   90.00
_cell.angle_beta   90.00
_cell.angle_gamma   90.00
#
_symmetry.space_group_name_H-M   'P 1'
#
loop_
_entity.id
_entity.type
_entity.pdbx_description
1 polymer ?
#
loop_
_entity_poly.entity_id
_entity_poly.type
_entity_poly.pdbx_seq_one_letter_code
_entity_poly.pdbx_strand_id
1 'polypeptide(L)'
;VLCLVLVCVVAAAVALGLVSRRVKSFAGGASFSLDYQITSTAAEEPALYKVLAQFGGTSGRVDGQYTPEALQLELYPQASGSSQPLTRLYISKDETLYDAGQLYHTLRSSITDNYPLAGVLIPEWNMGSYISQTQLASLLGVDDTATSLQSMNDFQLDLKKIKKVQPENAKAGYLYFRLETDDTAADSPVLTLGVEKSGLLRAASPAVHILLDIPAHGIHTELTGTVTPAAPTLTAPTSRMQDSDIASLVQLRQTVESVVQFVQGAAS
;
A
#
# COMPACT_ATOMS: atom_id res chain seq x y z
N VAL A 1 8.98 -0.10 1.18
CA VAL A 1 8.37 1.17 0.71
C VAL A 1 6.95 0.91 0.29
N LEU A 2 6.77 0.05 -0.70
CA LEU A 2 5.46 -0.39 -1.17
C LEU A 2 4.61 -0.94 -0.02
N CYS A 3 5.21 -1.74 0.86
CA CYS A 3 4.54 -2.31 2.04
C CYS A 3 3.93 -1.26 2.97
N LEU A 4 4.55 -0.11 3.15
CA LEU A 4 4.05 0.89 4.10
C LEU A 4 2.83 1.63 3.55
N VAL A 5 2.88 2.07 2.28
CA VAL A 5 1.70 2.63 1.60
C VAL A 5 0.58 1.60 1.58
N LEU A 6 0.94 0.34 1.34
CA LEU A 6 -0.01 -0.78 1.33
C LEU A 6 -0.59 -1.06 2.71
N VAL A 7 0.19 -1.02 3.79
CA VAL A 7 -0.34 -1.12 5.16
C VAL A 7 -1.34 -0.01 5.44
N CYS A 8 -1.05 1.22 5.03
CA CYS A 8 -1.98 2.35 5.19
C CYS A 8 -3.28 2.12 4.44
N VAL A 9 -3.18 1.64 3.20
CA VAL A 9 -4.37 1.41 2.36
C VAL A 9 -5.14 0.17 2.80
N VAL A 10 -4.47 -0.89 3.22
CA VAL A 10 -5.12 -2.07 3.81
C VAL A 10 -5.82 -1.71 5.11
N ALA A 11 -5.18 -0.93 5.98
CA ALA A 11 -5.81 -0.42 7.19
C ALA A 11 -7.04 0.43 6.88
N ALA A 12 -6.97 1.28 5.84
CA ALA A 12 -8.10 2.04 5.34
C ALA A 12 -9.22 1.12 4.81
N ALA A 13 -8.88 0.13 4.00
CA ALA A 13 -9.85 -0.80 3.43
C ALA A 13 -10.50 -1.69 4.52
N VAL A 14 -9.75 -2.09 5.53
CA VAL A 14 -10.27 -2.81 6.69
C VAL A 14 -11.22 -1.93 7.50
N ALA A 15 -10.84 -0.68 7.77
CA ALA A 15 -11.73 0.28 8.44
C ALA A 15 -13.03 0.48 7.66
N LEU A 16 -12.94 0.57 6.34
CA LEU A 16 -14.10 0.65 5.44
C LEU A 16 -14.93 -0.64 5.45
N GLY A 17 -14.29 -1.80 5.47
CA GLY A 17 -14.96 -3.10 5.60
C GLY A 17 -15.74 -3.23 6.90
N LEU A 18 -15.27 -2.61 7.99
CA LEU A 18 -15.97 -2.59 9.27
C LEU A 18 -17.19 -1.67 9.27
N VAL A 19 -17.08 -0.49 8.64
CA VAL A 19 -18.22 0.39 8.42
C VAL A 19 -19.24 -0.30 7.52
N SER A 20 -18.79 -1.00 6.49
CA SER A 20 -19.65 -1.70 5.53
C SER A 20 -20.48 -2.82 6.18
N ARG A 21 -19.94 -3.55 7.14
CA ARG A 21 -20.68 -4.61 7.86
C ARG A 21 -21.87 -4.08 8.67
N ARG A 22 -21.87 -2.81 9.04
CA ARG A 22 -22.97 -2.16 9.80
C ARG A 22 -23.96 -1.41 8.92
N VAL A 23 -23.58 -1.06 7.71
CA VAL A 23 -24.43 -0.32 6.75
C VAL A 23 -24.81 -1.26 5.63
N LYS A 24 -26.07 -1.66 5.54
CA LYS A 24 -26.56 -2.64 4.53
C LYS A 24 -26.16 -2.32 3.09
N SER A 25 -26.02 -1.04 2.75
CA SER A 25 -25.60 -0.60 1.41
C SER A 25 -24.18 -1.02 1.03
N PHE A 26 -23.30 -1.32 2.00
CA PHE A 26 -21.93 -1.76 1.77
C PHE A 26 -21.74 -3.28 1.89
N ALA A 27 -22.80 -4.03 2.14
CA ALA A 27 -22.70 -5.49 2.36
C ALA A 27 -22.14 -6.25 1.15
N GLY A 28 -22.34 -5.73 -0.07
CA GLY A 28 -21.79 -6.32 -1.31
C GLY A 28 -20.36 -5.86 -1.63
N GLY A 29 -19.87 -4.85 -0.93
CA GLY A 29 -18.56 -4.25 -1.17
C GLY A 29 -18.61 -2.75 -1.36
N ALA A 30 -17.47 -2.20 -1.76
CA ALA A 30 -17.27 -0.77 -1.98
C ALA A 30 -16.23 -0.51 -3.07
N SER A 31 -16.29 0.66 -3.68
CA SER A 31 -15.19 1.29 -4.37
C SER A 31 -14.77 2.55 -3.63
N PHE A 32 -13.50 2.91 -3.70
CA PHE A 32 -12.99 4.11 -3.05
C PHE A 32 -11.88 4.76 -3.87
N SER A 33 -11.76 6.07 -3.69
CA SER A 33 -10.67 6.87 -4.21
C SER A 33 -10.17 7.77 -3.10
N LEU A 34 -8.90 7.61 -2.72
CA LEU A 34 -8.29 8.28 -1.59
C LEU A 34 -6.99 8.97 -2.02
N ASP A 35 -6.91 10.27 -1.81
CA ASP A 35 -5.63 10.97 -1.87
C ASP A 35 -4.84 10.67 -0.61
N TYR A 36 -3.57 10.35 -0.74
CA TYR A 36 -2.68 10.07 0.37
C TYR A 36 -1.52 11.05 0.44
N GLN A 37 -1.09 11.32 1.67
CA GLN A 37 0.12 12.06 1.98
C GLN A 37 0.88 11.37 3.11
N ILE A 38 2.16 11.09 2.88
CA ILE A 38 3.06 10.47 3.85
C ILE A 38 4.09 11.52 4.27
N THR A 39 4.25 11.72 5.56
CA THR A 39 5.22 12.64 6.15
C THR A 39 6.12 11.91 7.14
N SER A 40 7.37 12.35 7.24
CA SER A 40 8.27 11.89 8.30
C SER A 40 8.09 12.75 9.54
N THR A 41 7.96 12.11 10.70
CA THR A 41 7.92 12.75 12.02
C THR A 41 9.23 12.53 12.79
N ALA A 42 10.17 11.77 12.20
CA ALA A 42 11.48 11.51 12.80
C ALA A 42 12.43 12.69 12.61
N ALA A 43 13.33 12.92 13.55
CA ALA A 43 14.38 13.94 13.46
C ALA A 43 15.33 13.68 12.27
N GLU A 44 15.60 12.41 11.98
CA GLU A 44 16.28 11.97 10.76
C GLU A 44 15.28 11.18 9.91
N GLU A 45 15.12 11.56 8.65
CA GLU A 45 14.21 10.89 7.74
C GLU A 45 14.59 9.41 7.58
N PRO A 46 13.64 8.49 7.82
CA PRO A 46 13.88 7.06 7.65
C PRO A 46 14.29 6.73 6.22
N ALA A 47 15.17 5.75 6.05
CA ALA A 47 15.65 5.31 4.73
C ALA A 47 14.47 4.99 3.79
N LEU A 48 13.42 4.39 4.34
CA LEU A 48 12.18 4.09 3.65
C LEU A 48 11.50 5.35 3.09
N TYR A 49 11.39 6.41 3.89
CA TYR A 49 10.79 7.68 3.46
C TYR A 49 11.62 8.34 2.35
N LYS A 50 12.96 8.34 2.49
CA LYS A 50 13.86 8.88 1.45
C LYS A 50 13.68 8.20 0.10
N VAL A 51 13.57 6.87 0.09
CA VAL A 51 13.31 6.12 -1.15
C VAL A 51 11.96 6.47 -1.73
N LEU A 52 10.89 6.57 -0.93
CA LEU A 52 9.56 7.02 -1.39
C LEU A 52 9.64 8.41 -2.02
N ALA A 53 10.29 9.34 -1.34
CA ALA A 53 10.41 10.72 -1.79
C ALA A 53 11.14 10.82 -3.13
N GLN A 54 12.20 10.02 -3.35
CA GLN A 54 12.94 9.98 -4.62
C GLN A 54 12.07 9.60 -5.82
N PHE A 55 11.06 8.74 -5.61
CA PHE A 55 10.13 8.32 -6.66
C PHE A 55 8.82 9.13 -6.64
N GLY A 56 8.75 10.24 -5.89
CA GLY A 56 7.53 11.04 -5.77
C GLY A 56 6.36 10.29 -5.13
N GLY A 57 6.64 9.23 -4.40
CA GLY A 57 5.65 8.33 -3.81
C GLY A 57 5.15 8.74 -2.42
N THR A 58 5.55 9.91 -1.92
CA THR A 58 5.10 10.44 -0.62
C THR A 58 3.69 11.04 -0.68
N SER A 59 3.18 11.31 -1.87
CA SER A 59 1.80 11.76 -2.09
C SER A 59 1.24 11.20 -3.38
N GLY A 60 -0.07 11.09 -3.45
CA GLY A 60 -0.73 10.57 -4.63
C GLY A 60 -2.16 10.14 -4.33
N ARG A 61 -2.67 9.24 -5.17
CA ARG A 61 -4.02 8.69 -5.05
C ARG A 61 -3.96 7.16 -5.01
N VAL A 62 -4.84 6.59 -4.22
CA VAL A 62 -5.12 5.16 -4.20
C VAL A 62 -6.58 4.97 -4.60
N ASP A 63 -6.80 4.27 -5.71
CA ASP A 63 -8.12 3.78 -6.09
C ASP A 63 -8.23 2.31 -5.67
N GLY A 64 -9.40 1.91 -5.20
CA GLY A 64 -9.58 0.54 -4.75
C GLY A 64 -11.00 0.05 -4.84
N GLN A 65 -11.12 -1.27 -4.84
CA GLN A 65 -12.36 -2.00 -4.80
C GLN A 65 -12.27 -3.10 -3.74
N TYR A 66 -13.30 -3.20 -2.94
CA TYR A 66 -13.40 -4.15 -1.84
C TYR A 66 -14.65 -5.00 -1.99
N THR A 67 -14.51 -6.28 -1.73
CA THR A 67 -15.60 -7.24 -1.46
C THR A 67 -15.33 -7.95 -0.14
N PRO A 68 -16.29 -8.71 0.43
CA PRO A 68 -16.02 -9.53 1.61
C PRO A 68 -14.91 -10.58 1.40
N GLU A 69 -14.56 -10.89 0.15
CA GLU A 69 -13.62 -11.96 -0.21
C GLU A 69 -12.26 -11.45 -0.68
N ALA A 70 -12.23 -10.24 -1.23
CA ALA A 70 -11.01 -9.69 -1.83
C ALA A 70 -10.96 -8.16 -1.81
N LEU A 71 -9.75 -7.63 -1.94
CA LEU A 71 -9.44 -6.22 -2.10
C LEU A 71 -8.50 -6.06 -3.29
N GLN A 72 -8.79 -5.11 -4.16
CA GLN A 72 -7.90 -4.69 -5.24
C GLN A 72 -7.58 -3.20 -5.08
N LEU A 73 -6.30 -2.86 -5.26
CA LEU A 73 -5.78 -1.50 -5.11
C LEU A 73 -4.95 -1.11 -6.32
N GLU A 74 -5.00 0.17 -6.66
CA GLU A 74 -4.15 0.80 -7.68
C GLU A 74 -3.52 2.07 -7.08
N LEU A 75 -2.19 2.17 -7.14
CA LEU A 75 -1.43 3.28 -6.56
C LEU A 75 -0.98 4.24 -7.65
N TYR A 76 -1.34 5.52 -7.53
CA TYR A 76 -0.99 6.60 -8.45
C TYR A 76 -0.18 7.66 -7.71
N PRO A 77 1.16 7.72 -7.87
CA PRO A 77 1.97 8.77 -7.27
C PRO A 77 1.69 10.12 -7.96
N GLN A 78 1.66 11.18 -7.17
CA GLN A 78 1.35 12.53 -7.68
C GLN A 78 2.41 13.04 -8.68
N ALA A 79 3.68 12.71 -8.44
CA ALA A 79 4.80 13.19 -9.27
C ALA A 79 4.81 12.60 -10.68
N SER A 80 4.11 11.48 -10.92
CA SER A 80 4.20 10.82 -12.23
C SER A 80 3.41 11.52 -13.32
N GLY A 81 2.39 12.32 -13.00
CA GLY A 81 1.45 12.89 -13.98
C GLY A 81 0.78 11.82 -14.86
N SER A 82 1.07 10.55 -14.57
CA SER A 82 0.71 9.39 -15.36
C SER A 82 -0.75 8.99 -15.08
N SER A 83 -1.46 8.64 -16.13
CA SER A 83 -2.76 7.97 -16.01
C SER A 83 -2.63 6.48 -15.65
N GLN A 84 -1.41 5.93 -15.68
CA GLN A 84 -1.14 4.55 -15.33
C GLN A 84 -0.75 4.42 -13.85
N PRO A 85 -1.22 3.40 -13.14
CA PRO A 85 -0.80 3.16 -11.78
C PRO A 85 0.69 2.78 -11.71
N LEU A 86 1.35 3.15 -10.62
CA LEU A 86 2.70 2.69 -10.31
C LEU A 86 2.72 1.17 -10.11
N THR A 87 1.74 0.66 -9.41
CA THR A 87 1.56 -0.76 -9.13
C THR A 87 0.11 -1.07 -8.77
N ARG A 88 -0.22 -2.36 -8.82
CA ARG A 88 -1.49 -2.90 -8.36
C ARG A 88 -1.26 -3.93 -7.27
N LEU A 89 -2.24 -4.07 -6.41
CA LEU A 89 -2.25 -5.05 -5.34
C LEU A 89 -3.57 -5.81 -5.37
N TYR A 90 -3.51 -7.11 -5.21
CA TYR A 90 -4.66 -7.96 -4.99
C TYR A 90 -4.47 -8.72 -3.67
N ILE A 91 -5.45 -8.65 -2.78
CA ILE A 91 -5.44 -9.33 -1.48
C ILE A 91 -6.72 -10.14 -1.38
N SER A 92 -6.59 -11.42 -1.03
CA SER A 92 -7.69 -12.30 -0.68
C SER A 92 -7.38 -13.02 0.63
N LYS A 93 -8.26 -13.96 1.03
CA LYS A 93 -8.00 -14.81 2.19
C LYS A 93 -6.78 -15.71 2.01
N ASP A 94 -6.53 -16.11 0.76
CA ASP A 94 -5.56 -17.15 0.45
C ASP A 94 -4.22 -16.61 0.01
N GLU A 95 -4.20 -15.36 -0.52
CA GLU A 95 -2.99 -14.82 -1.14
C GLU A 95 -2.97 -13.29 -1.21
N THR A 96 -1.76 -12.76 -1.25
CA THR A 96 -1.47 -11.38 -1.59
C THR A 96 -0.55 -11.36 -2.82
N LEU A 97 -0.97 -10.62 -3.86
CA LEU A 97 -0.28 -10.50 -5.14
C LEU A 97 0.07 -9.06 -5.43
N TYR A 98 1.31 -8.81 -5.85
CA TYR A 98 1.86 -7.50 -6.18
C TYR A 98 2.16 -7.44 -7.68
N ASP A 99 1.76 -6.38 -8.37
CA ASP A 99 2.08 -6.16 -9.79
C ASP A 99 3.51 -5.62 -9.94
N ALA A 100 4.48 -6.52 -9.88
CA ALA A 100 5.89 -6.21 -10.06
C ALA A 100 6.20 -5.81 -11.52
N GLY A 101 5.47 -6.35 -12.49
CA GLY A 101 5.62 -5.99 -13.89
C GLY A 101 5.27 -4.53 -14.14
N GLN A 102 4.12 -4.06 -13.62
CA GLN A 102 3.73 -2.67 -13.74
C GLN A 102 4.72 -1.73 -13.04
N LEU A 103 5.18 -2.08 -11.84
CA LEU A 103 6.21 -1.33 -11.12
C LEU A 103 7.49 -1.22 -11.94
N TYR A 104 7.97 -2.33 -12.51
CA TYR A 104 9.15 -2.36 -13.36
C TYR A 104 8.99 -1.47 -14.60
N HIS A 105 7.88 -1.58 -15.30
CA HIS A 105 7.61 -0.75 -16.48
C HIS A 105 7.63 0.73 -16.15
N THR A 106 7.02 1.13 -15.06
CA THR A 106 7.01 2.54 -14.62
C THR A 106 8.42 3.03 -14.29
N LEU A 107 9.20 2.25 -13.55
CA LEU A 107 10.59 2.60 -13.22
C LEU A 107 11.48 2.62 -14.46
N ARG A 108 11.35 1.63 -15.35
CA ARG A 108 12.09 1.59 -16.61
C ARG A 108 11.80 2.82 -17.47
N SER A 109 10.53 3.16 -17.66
CA SER A 109 10.13 4.35 -18.43
C SER A 109 10.71 5.62 -17.83
N SER A 110 10.63 5.81 -16.51
CA SER A 110 11.21 6.97 -15.84
C SER A 110 12.72 7.10 -16.08
N ILE A 111 13.45 5.97 -16.12
CA ILE A 111 14.89 5.99 -16.39
C ILE A 111 15.14 6.26 -17.87
N THR A 112 14.44 5.60 -18.79
CA THR A 112 14.66 5.74 -20.22
C THR A 112 14.26 7.10 -20.79
N ASP A 113 13.26 7.73 -20.21
CA ASP A 113 12.84 9.09 -20.58
C ASP A 113 13.92 10.13 -20.24
N ASN A 114 14.62 9.95 -19.13
CA ASN A 114 15.72 10.82 -18.72
C ASN A 114 17.07 10.43 -19.36
N TYR A 115 17.26 9.13 -19.63
CA TYR A 115 18.50 8.56 -20.15
C TYR A 115 18.22 7.56 -21.28
N PRO A 116 17.95 8.00 -22.53
CA PRO A 116 17.51 7.11 -23.63
C PRO A 116 18.45 5.93 -23.88
N LEU A 117 19.75 6.10 -23.71
CA LEU A 117 20.73 5.02 -23.87
C LEU A 117 20.60 3.93 -22.80
N ALA A 118 20.02 4.23 -21.65
CA ALA A 118 19.78 3.22 -20.61
C ALA A 118 18.79 2.15 -21.07
N GLY A 119 17.89 2.46 -22.00
CA GLY A 119 16.95 1.50 -22.58
C GLY A 119 17.60 0.30 -23.25
N VAL A 120 18.84 0.46 -23.73
CA VAL A 120 19.64 -0.65 -24.32
C VAL A 120 20.19 -1.59 -23.24
N LEU A 121 20.43 -1.07 -22.05
CA LEU A 121 21.03 -1.80 -20.93
C LEU A 121 19.97 -2.41 -20.00
N ILE A 122 18.76 -1.81 -19.93
CA ILE A 122 17.69 -2.28 -19.07
C ILE A 122 16.75 -3.16 -19.90
N PRO A 123 16.71 -4.49 -19.66
CA PRO A 123 15.94 -5.43 -20.45
C PRO A 123 14.43 -5.13 -20.39
N GLU A 124 13.69 -5.66 -21.34
CA GLU A 124 12.23 -5.66 -21.28
C GLU A 124 11.74 -6.74 -20.31
N TRP A 125 10.58 -6.46 -19.68
CA TRP A 125 9.95 -7.42 -18.78
C TRP A 125 9.19 -8.47 -19.61
N ASN A 126 9.69 -9.71 -19.59
CA ASN A 126 9.14 -10.83 -20.36
C ASN A 126 8.58 -11.94 -19.46
N MET A 127 8.36 -11.63 -18.18
CA MET A 127 7.88 -12.56 -17.16
C MET A 127 6.43 -12.25 -16.79
N GLY A 128 5.79 -13.11 -16.02
CA GLY A 128 4.51 -12.80 -15.42
C GLY A 128 4.56 -11.51 -14.59
N SER A 129 3.45 -10.78 -14.54
CA SER A 129 3.43 -9.46 -13.90
C SER A 129 3.31 -9.55 -12.37
N TYR A 130 2.60 -10.54 -11.84
CA TYR A 130 2.26 -10.61 -10.43
C TYR A 130 3.16 -11.59 -9.67
N ILE A 131 3.68 -11.13 -8.55
CA ILE A 131 4.45 -11.93 -7.59
C ILE A 131 3.67 -12.08 -6.28
N SER A 132 3.80 -13.25 -5.66
CA SER A 132 3.25 -13.50 -4.32
C SER A 132 4.10 -12.83 -3.23
N GLN A 133 3.55 -12.76 -2.03
CA GLN A 133 4.26 -12.29 -0.85
C GLN A 133 5.55 -13.09 -0.60
N THR A 134 5.49 -14.41 -0.65
CA THR A 134 6.65 -15.30 -0.46
C THR A 134 7.72 -15.08 -1.54
N GLN A 135 7.32 -14.91 -2.80
CA GLN A 135 8.22 -14.59 -3.89
C GLN A 135 8.87 -13.22 -3.71
N LEU A 136 8.11 -12.22 -3.24
CA LEU A 136 8.63 -10.89 -2.93
C LEU A 136 9.67 -10.94 -1.80
N ALA A 137 9.38 -11.67 -0.73
CA ALA A 137 10.32 -11.88 0.38
C ALA A 137 11.63 -12.50 -0.10
N SER A 138 11.54 -13.55 -0.90
CA SER A 138 12.69 -14.21 -1.52
C SER A 138 13.49 -13.26 -2.41
N LEU A 139 12.82 -12.46 -3.24
CA LEU A 139 13.46 -11.47 -4.11
C LEU A 139 14.20 -10.38 -3.31
N LEU A 140 13.62 -9.93 -2.19
CA LEU A 140 14.23 -8.92 -1.33
C LEU A 140 15.29 -9.50 -0.40
N GLY A 141 15.33 -10.81 -0.20
CA GLY A 141 16.25 -11.48 0.72
C GLY A 141 15.92 -11.21 2.18
N VAL A 142 14.62 -11.07 2.49
CA VAL A 142 14.09 -10.86 3.83
C VAL A 142 13.17 -12.01 4.22
N ASP A 143 12.93 -12.18 5.51
CA ASP A 143 11.95 -13.18 5.98
C ASP A 143 10.54 -12.83 5.51
N ASP A 144 9.75 -13.84 5.18
CA ASP A 144 8.37 -13.67 4.69
C ASP A 144 7.50 -12.87 5.68
N THR A 145 7.76 -13.03 6.98
CA THR A 145 7.13 -12.25 8.04
C THR A 145 7.39 -10.74 7.95
N ALA A 146 8.55 -10.33 7.44
CA ALA A 146 8.89 -8.91 7.30
C ALA A 146 8.17 -8.23 6.13
N THR A 147 7.72 -9.00 5.15
CA THR A 147 6.90 -8.53 4.01
C THR A 147 5.41 -8.76 4.21
N SER A 148 5.04 -9.43 5.32
CA SER A 148 3.68 -9.82 5.64
C SER A 148 2.77 -8.59 5.76
N LEU A 149 1.97 -8.37 4.73
CA LEU A 149 0.66 -7.80 4.93
C LEU A 149 -0.16 -8.94 5.53
N GLN A 150 -0.46 -8.83 6.83
CA GLN A 150 -1.34 -9.78 7.49
C GLN A 150 -2.55 -10.03 6.62
N SER A 151 -2.93 -11.28 6.45
CA SER A 151 -4.10 -11.63 5.65
C SER A 151 -5.31 -10.83 6.15
N MET A 152 -6.27 -10.52 5.28
CA MET A 152 -7.49 -9.80 5.69
C MET A 152 -8.22 -10.49 6.85
N ASN A 153 -7.95 -11.79 7.09
CA ASN A 153 -8.49 -12.54 8.22
C ASN A 153 -7.80 -12.25 9.55
N ASP A 154 -6.50 -11.89 9.52
CA ASP A 154 -5.73 -11.57 10.72
C ASP A 154 -6.05 -10.15 11.22
N PHE A 155 -6.58 -9.30 10.34
CA PHE A 155 -7.20 -8.03 10.70
C PHE A 155 -8.60 -8.23 11.32
N GLN A 156 -8.71 -9.09 12.33
CA GLN A 156 -9.87 -9.10 13.20
C GLN A 156 -9.82 -7.88 14.13
N LEU A 157 -10.18 -6.73 13.58
CA LEU A 157 -10.43 -5.54 14.39
C LEU A 157 -11.55 -5.85 15.38
N ASP A 158 -11.20 -5.96 16.65
CA ASP A 158 -12.19 -6.08 17.70
C ASP A 158 -12.99 -4.77 17.78
N LEU A 159 -14.20 -4.79 17.22
CA LEU A 159 -15.10 -3.64 17.20
C LEU A 159 -15.44 -3.13 18.63
N LYS A 160 -15.16 -3.92 19.67
CA LYS A 160 -15.31 -3.49 21.08
C LYS A 160 -14.21 -2.53 21.51
N LYS A 161 -13.09 -2.46 20.76
CA LYS A 161 -11.94 -1.60 21.04
C LYS A 161 -11.96 -0.28 20.26
N ILE A 162 -13.07 0.06 19.61
CA ILE A 162 -13.22 1.31 18.89
C ILE A 162 -13.61 2.41 19.89
N LYS A 163 -12.76 3.42 20.01
CA LYS A 163 -13.01 4.60 20.85
C LYS A 163 -13.28 5.83 19.98
N LYS A 164 -14.32 6.59 20.32
CA LYS A 164 -14.54 7.90 19.74
C LYS A 164 -13.46 8.86 20.26
N VAL A 165 -12.79 9.56 19.34
CA VAL A 165 -11.69 10.48 19.64
C VAL A 165 -11.88 11.81 18.92
N GLN A 166 -11.08 12.81 19.29
CA GLN A 166 -10.95 14.09 18.60
C GLN A 166 -9.45 14.31 18.32
N PRO A 167 -8.92 13.93 17.15
CA PRO A 167 -7.52 14.17 16.83
C PRO A 167 -7.25 15.67 16.63
N GLU A 168 -5.99 16.09 16.78
CA GLU A 168 -5.58 17.50 16.59
C GLU A 168 -5.92 18.00 15.18
N ASN A 169 -5.75 17.14 14.16
CA ASN A 169 -6.04 17.44 12.76
C ASN A 169 -7.50 17.13 12.36
N ALA A 170 -8.44 17.18 13.33
CA ALA A 170 -9.83 16.87 13.07
C ALA A 170 -10.48 17.84 12.09
N LYS A 171 -11.02 17.32 10.98
CA LYS A 171 -11.82 18.11 10.03
C LYS A 171 -13.21 18.40 10.60
N ALA A 172 -13.71 19.62 10.38
CA ALA A 172 -15.06 19.98 10.80
C ALA A 172 -16.10 19.10 10.10
N GLY A 173 -17.12 18.68 10.83
CA GLY A 173 -18.18 17.82 10.27
C GLY A 173 -17.91 16.33 10.29
N TYR A 174 -16.74 15.88 10.76
CA TYR A 174 -16.39 14.47 10.86
C TYR A 174 -16.62 13.90 12.26
N LEU A 175 -16.82 12.59 12.33
CA LEU A 175 -16.76 11.77 13.53
C LEU A 175 -15.51 10.90 13.44
N TYR A 176 -14.68 10.92 14.49
CA TYR A 176 -13.43 10.18 14.52
C TYR A 176 -13.51 9.01 15.49
N PHE A 177 -12.92 7.90 15.07
CA PHE A 177 -12.84 6.66 15.81
C PHE A 177 -11.40 6.15 15.75
N ARG A 178 -10.79 5.93 16.92
CA ARG A 178 -9.50 5.27 17.03
C ARG A 178 -9.71 3.77 17.14
N LEU A 179 -8.94 3.03 16.34
CA LEU A 179 -8.85 1.59 16.45
C LEU A 179 -7.65 1.27 17.34
N GLU A 180 -7.89 0.63 18.47
CA GLU A 180 -6.81 0.21 19.37
C GLU A 180 -6.42 -1.21 19.02
N THR A 181 -5.11 -1.43 18.86
CA THR A 181 -4.52 -2.78 18.79
C THR A 181 -4.35 -3.31 20.21
N ASP A 182 -4.21 -4.63 20.39
CA ASP A 182 -3.91 -5.23 21.70
C ASP A 182 -2.52 -4.88 22.22
N ASP A 183 -1.67 -4.38 21.34
CA ASP A 183 -0.32 -3.98 21.65
C ASP A 183 -0.33 -2.58 22.28
N THR A 184 -0.03 -2.52 23.59
CA THR A 184 0.03 -1.29 24.38
C THR A 184 1.42 -0.65 24.33
N ALA A 185 2.34 -1.14 23.48
CA ALA A 185 3.66 -0.56 23.32
C ALA A 185 3.54 0.87 22.74
N ALA A 186 4.37 1.78 23.22
CA ALA A 186 4.38 3.18 22.78
C ALA A 186 4.65 3.33 21.27
N ASP A 187 5.26 2.31 20.67
CA ASP A 187 5.67 2.27 19.27
C ASP A 187 4.63 1.59 18.35
N SER A 188 3.49 1.16 18.91
CA SER A 188 2.45 0.49 18.12
C SER A 188 1.78 1.44 17.13
N PRO A 189 1.43 0.96 15.92
CA PRO A 189 0.70 1.75 14.95
C PRO A 189 -0.66 2.21 15.48
N VAL A 190 -1.00 3.48 15.25
CA VAL A 190 -2.28 4.07 15.66
C VAL A 190 -3.09 4.43 14.43
N LEU A 191 -4.23 3.78 14.26
CA LEU A 191 -5.16 4.06 13.17
C LEU A 191 -6.37 4.86 13.69
N THR A 192 -6.64 6.00 13.05
CA THR A 192 -7.80 6.84 13.33
C THR A 192 -8.62 7.01 12.05
N LEU A 193 -9.90 6.64 12.12
CA LEU A 193 -10.86 6.76 11.02
C LEU A 193 -11.81 7.91 11.28
N GLY A 194 -11.82 8.91 10.42
CA GLY A 194 -12.82 9.97 10.35
C GLY A 194 -13.87 9.68 9.28
N VAL A 195 -15.13 9.85 9.61
CA VAL A 195 -16.24 9.71 8.65
C VAL A 195 -17.11 10.96 8.72
N GLU A 196 -17.46 11.51 7.59
CA GLU A 196 -18.32 12.67 7.49
C GLU A 196 -19.73 12.37 8.02
N LYS A 197 -20.24 13.21 8.93
CA LYS A 197 -21.54 13.02 9.59
C LYS A 197 -22.70 13.00 8.60
N SER A 198 -22.67 13.86 7.60
CA SER A 198 -23.71 13.94 6.56
C SER A 198 -23.78 12.67 5.72
N GLY A 199 -22.62 12.07 5.42
CA GLY A 199 -22.51 10.82 4.65
C GLY A 199 -23.07 9.61 5.41
N LEU A 200 -22.89 9.57 6.73
CA LEU A 200 -23.47 8.51 7.57
C LEU A 200 -25.01 8.47 7.54
N LEU A 201 -25.64 9.64 7.39
CA LEU A 201 -27.10 9.75 7.37
C LEU A 201 -27.72 9.52 5.99
N ARG A 202 -26.98 9.81 4.92
CA ARG A 202 -27.48 9.77 3.54
C ARG A 202 -27.03 8.54 2.72
N ALA A 203 -26.15 7.72 3.26
CA ALA A 203 -25.72 6.40 2.74
C ALA A 203 -25.22 6.34 1.28
N ALA A 204 -24.94 7.46 0.60
CA ALA A 204 -24.59 7.43 -0.81
C ALA A 204 -23.08 7.29 -1.06
N SER A 205 -22.27 8.18 -0.51
CA SER A 205 -20.79 8.17 -0.70
C SER A 205 -20.15 9.03 0.38
N PRO A 206 -19.97 8.48 1.61
CA PRO A 206 -19.39 9.24 2.69
C PRO A 206 -17.95 9.63 2.36
N ALA A 207 -17.59 10.88 2.69
CA ALA A 207 -16.21 11.29 2.73
C ALA A 207 -15.53 10.69 3.96
N VAL A 208 -14.30 10.26 3.78
CA VAL A 208 -13.47 9.65 4.82
C VAL A 208 -12.16 10.41 4.99
N HIS A 209 -11.63 10.37 6.21
CA HIS A 209 -10.35 10.93 6.58
C HIS A 209 -9.65 9.94 7.50
N ILE A 210 -8.55 9.37 7.05
CA ILE A 210 -7.84 8.30 7.73
C ILE A 210 -6.47 8.81 8.11
N LEU A 211 -6.11 8.64 9.38
CA LEU A 211 -4.80 8.98 9.93
C LEU A 211 -4.15 7.70 10.42
N LEU A 212 -2.94 7.43 9.96
CA LEU A 212 -2.12 6.34 10.45
C LEU A 212 -0.79 6.88 10.93
N ASP A 213 -0.52 6.68 12.20
CA ASP A 213 0.76 6.96 12.83
C ASP A 213 1.52 5.66 13.04
N ILE A 214 2.78 5.61 12.63
CA ILE A 214 3.70 4.50 12.88
C ILE A 214 4.91 5.04 13.64
N PRO A 215 4.80 5.20 14.98
CA PRO A 215 5.82 5.85 15.79
C PRO A 215 7.19 5.16 15.70
N ALA A 216 7.21 3.82 15.67
CA ALA A 216 8.44 3.02 15.53
C ALA A 216 9.28 3.40 14.28
N HIS A 217 8.63 3.93 13.24
CA HIS A 217 9.26 4.34 11.99
C HIS A 217 9.25 5.86 11.78
N GLY A 218 8.70 6.63 12.72
CA GLY A 218 8.56 8.09 12.60
C GLY A 218 7.80 8.49 11.32
N ILE A 219 6.70 7.80 11.02
CA ILE A 219 5.92 8.02 9.81
C ILE A 219 4.47 8.33 10.19
N HIS A 220 3.96 9.38 9.58
CA HIS A 220 2.56 9.76 9.60
C HIS A 220 1.98 9.70 8.20
N THR A 221 0.79 9.11 8.05
CA THR A 221 0.08 9.04 6.77
C THR A 221 -1.35 9.56 6.94
N GLU A 222 -1.72 10.48 6.07
CA GLU A 222 -3.08 11.00 5.95
C GLU A 222 -3.68 10.52 4.63
N LEU A 223 -4.92 9.98 4.66
CA LEU A 223 -5.69 9.66 3.47
C LEU A 223 -7.04 10.36 3.53
N THR A 224 -7.44 10.97 2.41
CA THR A 224 -8.73 11.66 2.31
C THR A 224 -9.41 11.31 1.00
N GLY A 225 -10.71 11.12 1.02
CA GLY A 225 -11.46 10.83 -0.20
C GLY A 225 -12.87 10.35 0.08
N THR A 226 -13.39 9.55 -0.81
CA THR A 226 -14.78 9.06 -0.76
C THR A 226 -14.83 7.55 -0.90
N VAL A 227 -15.86 6.97 -0.29
CA VAL A 227 -16.17 5.55 -0.39
C VAL A 227 -17.59 5.40 -0.90
N THR A 228 -17.76 4.64 -1.95
CA THR A 228 -19.06 4.44 -2.61
C THR A 228 -19.48 2.98 -2.47
N PRO A 229 -20.70 2.68 -2.03
CA PRO A 229 -21.23 1.34 -2.07
C PRO A 229 -21.18 0.78 -3.49
N ALA A 230 -20.65 -0.42 -3.64
CA ALA A 230 -20.54 -1.12 -4.91
C ALA A 230 -20.61 -2.64 -4.67
N ALA A 231 -20.82 -3.38 -5.73
CA ALA A 231 -20.71 -4.84 -5.71
C ALA A 231 -19.77 -5.26 -6.86
N PRO A 232 -18.46 -4.92 -6.76
CA PRO A 232 -17.51 -5.26 -7.81
C PRO A 232 -17.31 -6.78 -7.88
N THR A 233 -16.98 -7.28 -9.06
CA THR A 233 -16.50 -8.65 -9.23
C THR A 233 -14.99 -8.62 -9.31
N LEU A 234 -14.31 -9.07 -8.25
CA LEU A 234 -12.86 -9.13 -8.19
C LEU A 234 -12.38 -10.54 -8.55
N THR A 235 -11.46 -10.61 -9.50
CA THR A 235 -10.84 -11.87 -9.92
C THR A 235 -9.34 -11.82 -9.67
N ALA A 236 -8.78 -12.93 -9.17
CA ALA A 236 -7.35 -13.03 -8.95
C ALA A 236 -6.59 -12.86 -10.29
N PRO A 237 -5.50 -12.09 -10.30
CA PRO A 237 -4.64 -11.96 -11.46
C PRO A 237 -4.10 -13.31 -11.95
N THR A 238 -4.06 -13.52 -13.26
CA THR A 238 -3.60 -14.78 -13.88
C THR A 238 -2.18 -14.70 -14.38
N SER A 239 -1.66 -13.51 -14.72
CA SER A 239 -0.28 -13.31 -15.20
C SER A 239 0.70 -13.37 -14.03
N ARG A 240 0.96 -14.57 -13.52
CA ARG A 240 1.84 -14.77 -12.36
C ARG A 240 3.27 -15.09 -12.80
N MET A 241 4.24 -14.56 -12.07
CA MET A 241 5.64 -14.90 -12.25
C MET A 241 5.89 -16.34 -11.82
N GLN A 242 6.70 -17.06 -12.59
CA GLN A 242 7.08 -18.42 -12.26
C GLN A 242 8.23 -18.43 -11.24
N ASP A 243 8.35 -19.47 -10.44
CA ASP A 243 9.45 -19.58 -9.46
C ASP A 243 10.82 -19.60 -10.10
N SER A 244 10.94 -20.12 -11.35
CA SER A 244 12.17 -20.06 -12.14
C SER A 244 12.60 -18.62 -12.47
N ASP A 245 11.62 -17.73 -12.71
CA ASP A 245 11.90 -16.32 -13.01
C ASP A 245 12.37 -15.60 -11.75
N ILE A 246 11.74 -15.90 -10.61
CA ILE A 246 12.16 -15.41 -9.30
C ILE A 246 13.59 -15.84 -8.98
N ALA A 247 13.91 -17.11 -9.18
CA ALA A 247 15.28 -17.62 -8.96
C ALA A 247 16.30 -16.87 -9.83
N SER A 248 15.97 -16.59 -11.08
CA SER A 248 16.82 -15.82 -12.00
C SER A 248 17.02 -14.38 -11.53
N LEU A 249 15.96 -13.72 -11.02
CA LEU A 249 16.05 -12.36 -10.48
C LEU A 249 16.86 -12.31 -9.18
N VAL A 250 16.71 -13.29 -8.30
CA VAL A 250 17.51 -13.41 -7.06
C VAL A 250 18.99 -13.56 -7.42
N GLN A 251 19.31 -14.41 -8.40
CA GLN A 251 20.69 -14.60 -8.86
C GLN A 251 21.26 -13.32 -9.49
N LEU A 252 20.46 -12.60 -10.28
CA LEU A 252 20.87 -11.31 -10.85
C LEU A 252 21.17 -10.29 -9.74
N ARG A 253 20.29 -10.17 -8.73
CA ARG A 253 20.51 -9.31 -7.57
C ARG A 253 21.84 -9.62 -6.88
N GLN A 254 22.08 -10.89 -6.54
CA GLN A 254 23.31 -11.32 -5.89
C GLN A 254 24.56 -11.00 -6.71
N THR A 255 24.46 -11.14 -8.03
CA THR A 255 25.55 -10.78 -8.95
C THR A 255 25.83 -9.28 -8.91
N VAL A 256 24.78 -8.44 -8.97
CA VAL A 256 24.91 -6.98 -8.88
C VAL A 256 25.49 -6.55 -7.54
N GLU A 257 25.01 -7.11 -6.43
CA GLU A 257 25.54 -6.84 -5.09
C GLU A 257 27.04 -7.19 -4.99
N SER A 258 27.45 -8.33 -5.54
CA SER A 258 28.84 -8.75 -5.57
C SER A 258 29.72 -7.80 -6.39
N VAL A 259 29.23 -7.33 -7.54
CA VAL A 259 29.96 -6.34 -8.36
C VAL A 259 30.10 -5.01 -7.64
N VAL A 260 29.03 -4.53 -6.99
CA VAL A 260 29.04 -3.27 -6.20
C VAL A 260 30.06 -3.38 -5.06
N GLN A 261 30.05 -4.47 -4.32
CA GLN A 261 31.02 -4.71 -3.22
C GLN A 261 32.46 -4.75 -3.75
N PHE A 262 32.70 -5.42 -4.90
CA PHE A 262 34.01 -5.47 -5.53
C PHE A 262 34.52 -4.08 -5.90
N VAL A 263 33.66 -3.25 -6.53
CA VAL A 263 34.01 -1.87 -6.93
C VAL A 263 34.30 -0.98 -5.71
N GLN A 264 33.47 -1.10 -4.64
CA GLN A 264 33.69 -0.35 -3.39
C GLN A 264 34.97 -0.79 -2.66
N GLY A 265 35.25 -2.09 -2.63
CA GLY A 265 36.48 -2.62 -2.03
C GLY A 265 37.76 -2.31 -2.83
N ALA A 266 37.64 -2.09 -4.14
CA ALA A 266 38.76 -1.68 -4.99
C ALA A 266 39.04 -0.15 -4.93
N ALA A 267 38.09 0.65 -4.39
CA ALA A 267 38.21 2.10 -4.23
C ALA A 267 38.68 2.53 -2.81
N SER A 268 38.80 1.58 -1.90
CA SER A 268 39.34 1.75 -0.53
C SER A 268 40.80 1.30 -0.47
#